data_a503e5bd5526688e2b1caffff650d00b
#
_entry.id   a503e5bd5526688e2b1caffff650d00b
#
_cell.length_a   1.000
_cell.length_b   1.000
_cell.length_c   1.000
_cell.angle_alpha   90.00
_cell.angle_beta   90.00
_cell.angle_gamma   90.00
#
_symmetry.space_group_name_H-M   'P 1'
#
loop_
_entity.id
_entity.type
_entity.pdbx_description
1 polymer ?
#
loop_
_entity_poly.entity_id
_entity_poly.type
_entity_poly.pdbx_seq_one_letter_code
_entity_poly.pdbx_strand_id
1 'polypeptide(L)'
;MAGFVGRFEHSVDSKGRVILPVRFREAFLRGGFLTPNQEGCVALRTPGENERQMAEMLEAAKSSSAGRNQARVWAANTAEVEIDKQGRMAIPSHLRDFAHLEGDVLIHGAIDRIELWNPSQWEERVKPMEAWFLEGDE
;
A
#
# COMPACT_ATOMS: atom_id res chain seq x y z
N MET A 1 -9.50 15.92 6.60
CA MET A 1 -9.25 14.52 6.93
C MET A 1 -7.87 14.36 7.55
N ALA A 2 -7.77 13.59 8.61
CA ALA A 2 -6.49 13.26 9.18
C ALA A 2 -5.77 12.27 8.26
N GLY A 3 -4.51 12.51 8.01
CA GLY A 3 -3.71 11.58 7.22
C GLY A 3 -3.25 10.38 8.03
N PHE A 4 -2.74 9.36 7.33
CA PHE A 4 -2.16 8.20 7.98
C PHE A 4 -0.68 8.46 8.24
N VAL A 5 -0.25 8.20 9.47
CA VAL A 5 1.15 8.38 9.89
C VAL A 5 1.56 7.23 10.82
N GLY A 6 2.86 7.01 10.93
CA GLY A 6 3.41 6.02 11.83
C GLY A 6 3.87 4.76 11.10
N ARG A 7 4.73 4.01 11.77
CA ARG A 7 5.36 2.81 11.22
C ARG A 7 5.23 1.67 12.22
N PHE A 8 4.83 0.50 11.73
CA PHE A 8 4.53 -0.67 12.55
C PHE A 8 5.12 -1.93 11.93
N GLU A 9 5.64 -2.80 12.76
CA GLU A 9 6.16 -4.10 12.32
C GLU A 9 5.13 -5.18 12.61
N HIS A 10 4.83 -5.97 11.61
CA HIS A 10 3.86 -7.07 11.69
C HIS A 10 4.39 -8.26 10.89
N SER A 11 3.56 -9.27 10.75
CA SER A 11 3.89 -10.42 9.90
C SER A 11 2.65 -10.90 9.16
N VAL A 12 2.87 -11.54 8.02
CA VAL A 12 1.82 -12.18 7.24
C VAL A 12 1.66 -13.61 7.80
N ASP A 13 0.44 -14.00 8.12
CA ASP A 13 0.17 -15.34 8.65
C ASP A 13 0.14 -16.39 7.52
N SER A 14 -0.04 -17.65 7.91
CA SER A 14 -0.04 -18.78 6.97
C SER A 14 -1.15 -18.72 5.93
N LYS A 15 -2.18 -17.90 6.18
CA LYS A 15 -3.31 -17.72 5.26
C LYS A 15 -3.19 -16.45 4.43
N GLY A 16 -2.04 -15.78 4.48
CA GLY A 16 -1.82 -14.56 3.71
C GLY A 16 -2.48 -13.32 4.29
N ARG A 17 -2.76 -13.32 5.58
CA ARG A 17 -3.42 -12.19 6.24
C ARG A 17 -2.44 -11.43 7.09
N VAL A 18 -2.67 -10.13 7.22
CA VAL A 18 -1.91 -9.24 8.10
C VAL A 18 -2.90 -8.50 9.00
N ILE A 19 -2.47 -8.20 10.22
CA ILE A 19 -3.28 -7.41 11.15
C ILE A 19 -2.98 -5.93 10.91
N LEU A 20 -4.03 -5.17 10.61
CA LEU A 20 -3.89 -3.74 10.42
C LEU A 20 -3.80 -3.06 11.79
N PRO A 21 -2.84 -2.14 11.99
CA PRO A 21 -2.76 -1.41 13.27
C PRO A 21 -4.09 -0.78 13.65
N VAL A 22 -4.41 -0.85 14.95
CA VAL A 22 -5.71 -0.42 15.48
C VAL A 22 -6.05 1.01 15.04
N ARG A 23 -5.07 1.91 15.07
CA ARG A 23 -5.28 3.32 14.73
C ARG A 23 -5.74 3.55 13.30
N PHE A 24 -5.50 2.59 12.40
CA PHE A 24 -5.87 2.73 11.00
C PHE A 24 -7.23 2.10 10.65
N ARG A 25 -7.78 1.26 11.54
CA ARG A 25 -8.94 0.42 11.19
C ARG A 25 -10.22 1.20 10.93
N GLU A 26 -10.42 2.30 11.64
CA GLU A 26 -11.66 3.08 11.50
C GLU A 26 -11.87 3.58 10.08
N ALA A 27 -10.79 3.99 9.41
CA ALA A 27 -10.88 4.49 8.05
C ALA A 27 -11.32 3.43 7.04
N PHE A 28 -11.22 2.14 7.41
CA PHE A 28 -11.50 1.03 6.51
C PHE A 28 -12.71 0.19 6.94
N LEU A 29 -13.61 0.77 7.74
CA LEU A 29 -14.82 0.06 8.17
C LEU A 29 -15.70 -0.39 6.99
N ARG A 30 -15.61 0.31 5.87
CA ARG A 30 -16.34 -0.02 4.64
C ARG A 30 -15.47 -0.74 3.63
N GLY A 31 -14.34 -1.29 4.10
CA GLY A 31 -13.39 -1.95 3.24
C GLY A 31 -12.36 -0.98 2.67
N GLY A 32 -11.54 -1.49 1.78
CA GLY A 32 -10.48 -0.72 1.15
C GLY A 32 -10.03 -1.39 -0.13
N PHE A 33 -8.99 -0.82 -0.74
CA PHE A 33 -8.44 -1.31 -1.99
C PHE A 33 -6.94 -1.45 -1.88
N LEU A 34 -6.44 -2.61 -2.26
CA LEU A 34 -5.01 -2.88 -2.34
C LEU A 34 -4.57 -2.75 -3.77
N THR A 35 -3.52 -1.99 -4.00
CA THR A 35 -2.99 -1.73 -5.34
C THR A 35 -1.48 -1.90 -5.34
N PRO A 36 -0.90 -2.37 -6.47
CA PRO A 36 0.55 -2.37 -6.58
C PRO A 36 1.05 -0.94 -6.74
N ASN A 37 2.18 -0.64 -6.12
CA ASN A 37 2.83 0.65 -6.22
C ASN A 37 4.11 0.49 -7.03
N GLN A 38 4.43 1.46 -7.89
CA GLN A 38 5.60 1.39 -8.75
C GLN A 38 6.91 1.20 -7.99
N GLU A 39 6.94 1.59 -6.73
CA GLU A 39 8.15 1.47 -5.92
C GLU A 39 8.32 0.09 -5.29
N GLY A 40 7.38 -0.82 -5.55
CA GLY A 40 7.52 -2.21 -5.13
C GLY A 40 6.77 -2.58 -3.86
N CYS A 41 6.01 -1.67 -3.27
CA CYS A 41 5.14 -1.96 -2.13
C CYS A 41 3.69 -2.13 -2.58
N VAL A 42 2.84 -2.53 -1.65
CA VAL A 42 1.39 -2.58 -1.87
C VAL A 42 0.77 -1.43 -1.10
N ALA A 43 -0.09 -0.67 -1.75
CA ALA A 43 -0.79 0.45 -1.12
C ALA A 43 -2.21 0.05 -0.75
N LEU A 44 -2.64 0.42 0.46
CA LEU A 44 -4.02 0.26 0.91
C LEU A 44 -4.64 1.64 0.97
N ARG A 45 -5.73 1.82 0.21
CA ARG A 45 -6.45 3.08 0.13
C ARG A 45 -7.88 2.92 0.56
N THR A 46 -8.45 3.98 1.16
CA THR A 46 -9.88 4.04 1.41
C THR A 46 -10.61 4.08 0.07
N PRO A 47 -11.91 3.76 0.04
CA PRO A 47 -12.68 3.88 -1.20
C PRO A 47 -12.56 5.26 -1.86
N GLY A 48 -12.60 6.34 -1.07
CA GLY A 48 -12.48 7.70 -1.60
C GLY A 48 -11.13 7.98 -2.22
N GLU A 49 -10.04 7.56 -1.56
CA GLU A 49 -8.71 7.75 -2.10
C GLU A 49 -8.46 6.86 -3.33
N ASN A 50 -9.08 5.67 -3.34
CA ASN A 50 -9.00 4.81 -4.52
C ASN A 50 -9.69 5.45 -5.73
N GLU A 51 -10.80 6.14 -5.52
CA GLU A 51 -11.46 6.88 -6.60
C GLU A 51 -10.56 7.97 -7.17
N ARG A 52 -9.82 8.67 -6.31
CA ARG A 52 -8.87 9.68 -6.76
C ARG A 52 -7.76 9.07 -7.60
N GLN A 53 -7.23 7.95 -7.14
CA GLN A 53 -6.18 7.24 -7.89
C GLN A 53 -6.71 6.76 -9.23
N MET A 54 -7.94 6.28 -9.27
CA MET A 54 -8.59 5.85 -10.49
C MET A 54 -8.71 7.00 -11.49
N ALA A 55 -9.06 8.19 -11.01
CA ALA A 55 -9.15 9.38 -11.87
C ALA A 55 -7.78 9.75 -12.46
N GLU A 56 -6.72 9.64 -11.66
CA GLU A 56 -5.36 9.89 -12.13
C GLU A 56 -4.95 8.87 -13.20
N MET A 57 -5.30 7.61 -13.01
CA MET A 57 -5.02 6.57 -13.99
C MET A 57 -5.77 6.81 -15.29
N LEU A 58 -7.01 7.27 -15.19
CA LEU A 58 -7.80 7.62 -16.36
C LEU A 58 -7.16 8.76 -17.15
N GLU A 59 -6.67 9.80 -16.47
CA GLU A 59 -5.98 10.89 -17.13
C GLU A 59 -4.68 10.43 -17.79
N ALA A 60 -3.93 9.57 -17.12
CA ALA A 60 -2.71 9.00 -17.70
C ALA A 60 -3.03 8.19 -18.97
N ALA A 61 -4.14 7.44 -18.95
CA ALA A 61 -4.56 6.63 -20.08
C ALA A 61 -4.91 7.49 -21.30
N LYS A 62 -5.44 8.68 -21.06
CA LYS A 62 -5.78 9.61 -22.15
C LYS A 62 -4.54 10.29 -22.75
N SER A 63 -3.45 10.32 -22.00
CA SER A 63 -2.29 11.13 -22.36
C SER A 63 -1.28 10.41 -23.28
N SER A 64 -1.17 9.10 -23.16
CA SER A 64 -0.15 8.35 -23.90
C SER A 64 -0.43 6.86 -23.91
N SER A 65 0.27 6.16 -24.80
CA SER A 65 0.24 4.70 -24.83
C SER A 65 0.83 4.10 -23.54
N ALA A 66 1.92 4.70 -23.04
CA ALA A 66 2.51 4.28 -21.79
C ALA A 66 1.52 4.45 -20.62
N GLY A 67 0.78 5.56 -20.62
CA GLY A 67 -0.26 5.81 -19.61
C GLY A 67 -1.39 4.80 -19.68
N ARG A 68 -1.80 4.39 -20.88
CA ARG A 68 -2.82 3.36 -21.04
C ARG A 68 -2.37 2.03 -20.46
N ASN A 69 -1.12 1.65 -20.67
CA ASN A 69 -0.58 0.42 -20.13
C ASN A 69 -0.45 0.48 -18.61
N GLN A 70 -0.05 1.62 -18.09
CA GLN A 70 0.00 1.85 -16.64
C GLN A 70 -1.38 1.67 -16.01
N ALA A 71 -2.40 2.26 -16.62
CA ALA A 71 -3.78 2.13 -16.16
C ALA A 71 -4.25 0.69 -16.19
N ARG A 72 -3.89 -0.05 -17.25
CA ARG A 72 -4.26 -1.47 -17.37
C ARG A 72 -3.65 -2.31 -16.25
N VAL A 73 -2.37 -2.12 -15.98
CA VAL A 73 -1.68 -2.86 -14.92
C VAL A 73 -2.29 -2.52 -13.55
N TRP A 74 -2.52 -1.26 -13.29
CA TRP A 74 -3.13 -0.82 -12.05
C TRP A 74 -4.52 -1.44 -11.87
N ALA A 75 -5.38 -1.31 -12.88
CA ALA A 75 -6.76 -1.79 -12.80
C ALA A 75 -6.83 -3.31 -12.67
N ALA A 76 -6.02 -4.03 -13.43
CA ALA A 76 -6.03 -5.49 -13.42
C ALA A 76 -5.55 -6.07 -12.09
N ASN A 77 -4.72 -5.33 -11.36
CA ASN A 77 -4.11 -5.83 -10.12
C ASN A 77 -4.70 -5.21 -8.86
N THR A 78 -5.65 -4.30 -8.99
CA THR A 78 -6.34 -3.71 -7.83
C THR A 78 -7.30 -4.74 -7.24
N ALA A 79 -7.28 -4.87 -5.92
CA ALA A 79 -8.13 -5.83 -5.21
C ALA A 79 -8.93 -5.11 -4.13
N GLU A 80 -10.23 -5.34 -4.11
CA GLU A 80 -11.07 -4.86 -3.03
C GLU A 80 -10.90 -5.78 -1.83
N VAL A 81 -10.74 -5.23 -0.63
CA VAL A 81 -10.51 -6.01 0.58
C VAL A 81 -11.38 -5.53 1.72
N GLU A 82 -11.59 -6.42 2.68
CA GLU A 82 -12.31 -6.11 3.91
C GLU A 82 -11.40 -6.36 5.10
N ILE A 83 -11.60 -5.58 6.15
CA ILE A 83 -10.90 -5.76 7.41
C ILE A 83 -11.88 -6.46 8.36
N ASP A 84 -11.53 -7.63 8.88
CA ASP A 84 -12.43 -8.36 9.78
C ASP A 84 -12.44 -7.73 11.17
N LYS A 85 -13.28 -8.29 12.05
CA LYS A 85 -13.47 -7.77 13.41
C LYS A 85 -12.18 -7.80 14.25
N GLN A 86 -11.25 -8.66 13.89
CA GLN A 86 -9.97 -8.78 14.58
C GLN A 86 -8.89 -7.94 13.94
N GLY A 87 -9.23 -7.18 12.90
CA GLY A 87 -8.29 -6.32 12.21
C GLY A 87 -7.47 -7.02 11.15
N ARG A 88 -7.85 -8.24 10.77
CA ARG A 88 -7.10 -9.01 9.78
C ARG A 88 -7.55 -8.66 8.37
N MET A 89 -6.59 -8.56 7.48
CA MET A 89 -6.83 -8.24 6.07
C MET A 89 -6.11 -9.29 5.23
N ALA A 90 -6.84 -9.95 4.33
CA ALA A 90 -6.26 -10.92 3.42
C ALA A 90 -5.62 -10.20 2.24
N ILE A 91 -4.33 -10.46 2.02
CA ILE A 91 -3.62 -9.89 0.87
C ILE A 91 -3.63 -10.93 -0.24
N PRO A 92 -4.20 -10.63 -1.41
CA PRO A 92 -4.19 -11.58 -2.51
C PRO A 92 -2.79 -12.03 -2.88
N SER A 93 -2.66 -13.29 -3.30
CA SER A 93 -1.34 -13.87 -3.55
C SER A 93 -0.54 -13.11 -4.61
N HIS A 94 -1.20 -12.59 -5.66
CA HIS A 94 -0.49 -11.84 -6.68
C HIS A 94 0.15 -10.56 -6.14
N LEU A 95 -0.47 -9.93 -5.14
CA LEU A 95 0.09 -8.73 -4.50
C LEU A 95 1.18 -9.10 -3.51
N ARG A 96 1.01 -10.23 -2.80
CA ARG A 96 2.07 -10.72 -1.91
C ARG A 96 3.33 -11.06 -2.71
N ASP A 97 3.15 -11.68 -3.86
CA ASP A 97 4.27 -12.03 -4.74
C ASP A 97 4.93 -10.77 -5.29
N PHE A 98 4.14 -9.83 -5.75
CA PHE A 98 4.64 -8.56 -6.29
C PHE A 98 5.54 -7.84 -5.28
N ALA A 99 5.09 -7.71 -4.04
CA ALA A 99 5.80 -6.93 -3.04
C ALA A 99 6.67 -7.78 -2.11
N HIS A 100 6.80 -9.07 -2.38
CA HIS A 100 7.58 -10.00 -1.55
C HIS A 100 7.13 -9.96 -0.09
N LEU A 101 5.81 -9.99 0.13
CA LEU A 101 5.23 -9.96 1.46
C LEU A 101 5.07 -11.39 1.99
N GLU A 102 6.15 -11.87 2.62
CA GLU A 102 6.22 -13.19 3.18
C GLU A 102 6.95 -13.08 4.52
N GLY A 103 6.32 -13.55 5.59
CA GLY A 103 6.87 -13.36 6.92
C GLY A 103 6.70 -11.92 7.40
N ASP A 104 7.79 -11.28 7.76
CA ASP A 104 7.75 -9.92 8.31
C ASP A 104 7.29 -8.90 7.27
N VAL A 105 6.49 -7.94 7.72
CA VAL A 105 5.99 -6.86 6.88
C VAL A 105 6.05 -5.56 7.66
N LEU A 106 6.44 -4.49 6.99
CA LEU A 106 6.43 -3.16 7.56
C LEU A 106 5.21 -2.43 7.03
N ILE A 107 4.40 -1.92 7.94
CA ILE A 107 3.17 -1.18 7.61
C ILE A 107 3.37 0.25 8.06
N HIS A 108 3.17 1.20 7.15
CA HIS A 108 3.26 2.59 7.57
C HIS A 108 2.20 3.46 6.92
N GLY A 109 1.89 4.54 7.61
CA GLY A 109 0.98 5.55 7.07
C GLY A 109 1.76 6.50 6.16
N ALA A 110 1.34 6.56 4.90
CA ALA A 110 1.98 7.38 3.88
C ALA A 110 1.06 8.54 3.49
N ILE A 111 0.43 9.16 4.48
CA ILE A 111 -0.43 10.34 4.42
C ILE A 111 -1.81 10.02 3.84
N ASP A 112 -1.93 9.78 2.55
CA ASP A 112 -3.22 9.52 1.91
C ASP A 112 -3.50 8.03 1.70
N ARG A 113 -2.57 7.19 2.15
CA ARG A 113 -2.68 5.74 2.02
C ARG A 113 -1.83 5.05 3.07
N ILE A 114 -1.99 3.76 3.17
CA ILE A 114 -1.13 2.91 3.97
C ILE A 114 -0.30 2.09 3.00
N GLU A 115 0.96 1.88 3.30
CA GLU A 115 1.85 1.06 2.47
C GLU A 115 2.34 -0.14 3.25
N LEU A 116 2.39 -1.29 2.55
CA LEU A 116 2.90 -2.53 3.09
C LEU A 116 4.19 -2.87 2.34
N TRP A 117 5.27 -2.98 3.08
CA TRP A 117 6.61 -3.15 2.53
C TRP A 117 7.27 -4.42 3.03
N ASN A 118 7.98 -5.07 2.14
CA ASN A 118 9.00 -6.03 2.56
C ASN A 118 10.09 -5.25 3.29
N PRO A 119 10.49 -5.66 4.52
CA PRO A 119 11.48 -4.89 5.28
C PRO A 119 12.81 -4.67 4.55
N SER A 120 13.28 -5.65 3.78
CA SER A 120 14.52 -5.49 3.01
C SER A 120 14.38 -4.45 1.91
N GLN A 121 13.24 -4.39 1.26
CA GLN A 121 12.97 -3.37 0.24
C GLN A 121 12.90 -1.98 0.84
N TRP A 122 12.31 -1.86 2.03
CA TRP A 122 12.30 -0.60 2.77
C TRP A 122 13.72 -0.14 3.08
N GLU A 123 14.57 -1.06 3.57
CA GLU A 123 15.97 -0.75 3.88
C GLU A 123 16.72 -0.24 2.66
N GLU A 124 16.48 -0.85 1.49
CA GLU A 124 17.17 -0.47 0.27
C GLU A 124 16.67 0.84 -0.32
N ARG A 125 15.36 1.06 -0.30
CA ARG A 125 14.75 2.16 -1.06
C ARG A 125 14.42 3.39 -0.23
N VAL A 126 14.01 3.19 1.01
CA VAL A 126 13.51 4.30 1.83
C VAL A 126 14.50 4.75 2.88
N LYS A 127 15.15 3.80 3.54
CA LYS A 127 16.05 4.14 4.64
C LYS A 127 17.17 5.09 4.26
N PRO A 128 17.80 5.00 3.08
CA PRO A 128 18.83 5.98 2.70
C PRO A 128 18.27 7.39 2.63
N MET A 129 17.02 7.54 2.19
CA MET A 129 16.35 8.86 2.15
C MET A 129 15.96 9.33 3.53
N GLU A 130 15.63 8.39 4.42
CA GLU A 130 15.32 8.71 5.81
C GLU A 130 16.55 9.31 6.49
N ALA A 131 17.71 8.70 6.30
CA ALA A 131 18.96 9.22 6.85
C ALA A 131 19.25 10.62 6.34
N TRP A 132 19.11 10.84 5.03
CA TRP A 132 19.30 12.15 4.43
C TRP A 132 18.33 13.19 5.04
N PHE A 133 17.06 12.82 5.17
CA PHE A 133 16.02 13.71 5.69
C PHE A 133 16.28 14.08 7.15
N LEU A 134 16.63 13.09 7.99
CA LEU A 134 16.80 13.31 9.43
C LEU A 134 18.13 13.99 9.78
N GLU A 135 19.17 13.74 9.00
CA GLU A 135 20.49 14.30 9.26
C GLU A 135 20.74 15.63 8.56
N GLY A 136 19.90 15.94 7.58
CA GLY A 136 20.06 17.15 6.80
C GLY A 136 21.04 16.95 5.65
N ASP A 137 21.20 18.00 4.88
CA ASP A 137 21.99 18.03 3.66
C ASP A 137 23.38 18.60 3.93
N GLU A 138 24.18 17.85 4.63
CA GLU A 138 25.53 18.29 5.02
C GLU A 138 26.54 18.03 3.95
#